data_5386f589b0033cfaa63543295a989970
#
_entry.id   5386f589b0033cfaa63543295a989970
#
_cell.length_a   1.000
_cell.length_b   1.000
_cell.length_c   1.000
_cell.angle_alpha   90.00
_cell.angle_beta   90.00
_cell.angle_gamma   90.00
#
_symmetry.space_group_name_H-M   'P 1'
#
loop_
_entity.id
_entity.type
_entity.pdbx_description
1 polymer ?
#
loop_
_entity_poly.entity_id
_entity_poly.type
_entity_poly.pdbx_seq_one_letter_code
_entity_poly.pdbx_strand_id
1 'polypeptide(L)'
;SMLRKPLSRASANTLTFKDSGASVKTYTAGGKGGTRSFAMNAVHLSEFAFYEDQDEVMATVMAAVGDGQIVIESTPNRTGDRFHQLVKDAAEGKNEWTLVFFPWFANPIYTRVAQDWYKPGDMETRIALEHGLTRNQLYWRMQQQKSLGGEKFIREYPATIMEAFRSTGVNFFDLEALDEIQDLECGSREHRQISAPIE
;
A
#
# COMPACT_ATOMS: atom_id res chain seq x y z
N SER A 1 -28.72 -1.44 -21.21
CA SER A 1 -27.61 -1.09 -20.35
C SER A 1 -28.14 -0.79 -18.94
N MET A 2 -28.04 -1.76 -18.04
CA MET A 2 -28.60 -1.70 -16.66
C MET A 2 -27.92 -0.69 -15.72
N LEU A 3 -26.94 0.09 -16.15
CA LEU A 3 -26.10 0.90 -15.26
C LEU A 3 -26.14 2.43 -15.47
N ARG A 4 -26.99 2.93 -16.39
CA ARG A 4 -27.14 4.39 -16.53
C ARG A 4 -28.32 4.90 -15.73
N LYS A 5 -28.09 5.26 -14.47
CA LYS A 5 -29.08 6.03 -13.73
C LYS A 5 -29.19 7.45 -14.31
N PRO A 6 -30.41 7.98 -14.50
CA PRO A 6 -30.58 9.34 -15.05
C PRO A 6 -29.99 10.37 -14.11
N LEU A 7 -29.27 11.34 -14.67
CA LEU A 7 -28.68 12.45 -13.94
C LEU A 7 -29.56 13.69 -14.07
N SER A 8 -29.73 14.43 -12.96
CA SER A 8 -30.31 15.77 -12.96
C SER A 8 -29.27 16.85 -13.18
N ARG A 9 -28.01 16.56 -12.83
CA ARG A 9 -26.87 17.47 -13.04
C ARG A 9 -25.63 16.65 -13.38
N ALA A 10 -24.88 17.13 -14.37
CA ALA A 10 -23.54 16.67 -14.68
C ALA A 10 -22.65 17.88 -14.98
N SER A 11 -21.55 18.00 -14.25
CA SER A 11 -20.50 19.00 -14.48
C SER A 11 -19.14 18.34 -14.36
N ALA A 12 -18.05 19.07 -14.58
CA ALA A 12 -16.70 18.53 -14.53
C ALA A 12 -16.38 17.81 -13.21
N ASN A 13 -16.95 18.29 -12.10
CA ASN A 13 -16.66 17.77 -10.75
C ASN A 13 -17.89 17.38 -9.92
N THR A 14 -19.09 17.32 -10.52
CA THR A 14 -20.31 17.00 -9.80
C THR A 14 -21.27 16.21 -10.66
N LEU A 15 -21.73 15.06 -10.14
CA LEU A 15 -22.83 14.28 -10.69
C LEU A 15 -23.95 14.24 -9.66
N THR A 16 -25.20 14.53 -10.08
CA THR A 16 -26.37 14.40 -9.22
C THR A 16 -27.37 13.46 -9.85
N PHE A 17 -27.80 12.45 -9.12
CA PHE A 17 -28.75 11.45 -9.59
C PHE A 17 -30.19 11.96 -9.44
N LYS A 18 -30.98 11.83 -10.50
CA LYS A 18 -32.34 12.38 -10.57
C LYS A 18 -33.29 11.74 -9.55
N ASP A 19 -33.20 10.43 -9.38
CA ASP A 19 -34.16 9.65 -8.61
C ASP A 19 -33.95 9.78 -7.08
N SER A 20 -32.69 9.83 -6.65
CA SER A 20 -32.33 9.86 -5.22
C SER A 20 -31.91 11.25 -4.71
N GLY A 21 -31.60 12.19 -5.59
CA GLY A 21 -30.94 13.45 -5.24
C GLY A 21 -29.51 13.31 -4.76
N ALA A 22 -28.98 12.07 -4.67
CA ALA A 22 -27.62 11.82 -4.25
C ALA A 22 -26.62 12.45 -5.23
N SER A 23 -25.51 12.93 -4.71
CA SER A 23 -24.47 13.53 -5.54
C SER A 23 -23.09 12.95 -5.26
N VAL A 24 -22.30 12.80 -6.32
CA VAL A 24 -20.87 12.50 -6.25
C VAL A 24 -20.11 13.74 -6.68
N LYS A 25 -19.12 14.13 -5.88
CA LYS A 25 -18.27 15.29 -6.16
C LYS A 25 -16.81 14.88 -6.12
N THR A 26 -16.01 15.43 -7.03
CA THR A 26 -14.56 15.25 -7.06
C THR A 26 -13.85 16.54 -6.69
N TYR A 27 -12.77 16.41 -5.92
CA TYR A 27 -11.93 17.52 -5.48
C TYR A 27 -10.47 17.15 -5.69
N THR A 28 -9.64 18.16 -5.93
CA THR A 28 -8.19 18.00 -5.94
C THR A 28 -7.67 18.18 -4.51
N ALA A 29 -6.83 17.28 -4.05
CA ALA A 29 -6.14 17.40 -2.77
C ALA A 29 -5.30 18.70 -2.73
N GLY A 30 -5.29 19.40 -1.58
CA GLY A 30 -4.58 20.66 -1.42
C GLY A 30 -5.33 21.91 -1.95
N GLY A 31 -6.51 21.75 -2.55
CA GLY A 31 -7.36 22.88 -2.96
C GLY A 31 -7.93 23.64 -1.77
N LYS A 32 -7.73 24.97 -1.71
CA LYS A 32 -8.28 25.82 -0.65
C LYS A 32 -9.82 25.75 -0.66
N GLY A 33 -10.44 25.17 0.37
CA GLY A 33 -11.87 25.31 0.67
C GLY A 33 -12.82 24.20 0.19
N GLY A 34 -12.32 23.06 -0.29
CA GLY A 34 -13.18 22.06 -0.95
C GLY A 34 -14.08 21.20 -0.02
N THR A 35 -13.66 20.85 1.19
CA THR A 35 -14.31 19.81 1.99
C THR A 35 -14.94 20.27 3.30
N ARG A 36 -14.56 21.43 3.84
CA ARG A 36 -14.97 21.90 5.17
C ARG A 36 -16.46 22.26 5.34
N SER A 37 -17.23 22.32 4.25
CA SER A 37 -18.62 22.82 4.28
C SER A 37 -19.69 21.79 3.95
N PHE A 38 -19.34 20.52 3.81
CA PHE A 38 -20.29 19.50 3.40
C PHE A 38 -20.27 18.31 4.37
N ALA A 39 -21.46 17.92 4.82
CA ALA A 39 -21.65 16.60 5.40
C ALA A 39 -21.61 15.56 4.27
N MET A 40 -20.79 14.52 4.42
CA MET A 40 -20.58 13.47 3.43
C MET A 40 -20.94 12.11 4.03
N ASN A 41 -21.60 11.27 3.23
CA ASN A 41 -21.91 9.89 3.65
C ASN A 41 -20.77 8.92 3.33
N ALA A 42 -19.95 9.26 2.32
CA ALA A 42 -18.78 8.48 1.95
C ALA A 42 -17.71 9.37 1.31
N VAL A 43 -16.47 9.03 1.56
CA VAL A 43 -15.29 9.68 0.95
C VAL A 43 -14.32 8.63 0.47
N HIS A 44 -13.73 8.87 -0.70
CA HIS A 44 -12.61 8.12 -1.23
C HIS A 44 -11.42 9.06 -1.40
N LEU A 45 -10.33 8.76 -0.70
CA LEU A 45 -9.05 9.45 -0.80
C LEU A 45 -8.13 8.61 -1.68
N SER A 46 -7.95 9.06 -2.93
CA SER A 46 -7.11 8.39 -3.93
C SER A 46 -5.69 8.92 -3.88
N GLU A 47 -4.70 8.05 -3.92
CA GLU A 47 -3.27 8.38 -3.84
C GLU A 47 -2.90 9.16 -2.58
N PHE A 48 -3.46 8.77 -1.45
CA PHE A 48 -3.36 9.50 -0.18
C PHE A 48 -1.92 9.70 0.31
N ALA A 49 -1.02 8.73 0.08
CA ALA A 49 0.39 8.83 0.46
C ALA A 49 1.14 10.01 -0.19
N PHE A 50 0.58 10.58 -1.29
CA PHE A 50 1.17 11.71 -2.02
C PHE A 50 0.61 13.07 -1.61
N TYR A 51 -0.30 13.12 -0.64
CA TYR A 51 -0.83 14.38 -0.14
C TYR A 51 0.24 15.10 0.70
N GLU A 52 0.31 16.42 0.55
CA GLU A 52 1.28 17.25 1.29
C GLU A 52 0.97 17.31 2.79
N ASP A 53 -0.32 17.42 3.15
CA ASP A 53 -0.79 17.53 4.52
C ASP A 53 -1.83 16.44 4.83
N GLN A 54 -1.32 15.22 5.03
CA GLN A 54 -2.15 14.04 5.27
C GLN A 54 -2.96 14.15 6.56
N ASP A 55 -2.39 14.73 7.62
CA ASP A 55 -3.06 14.85 8.93
C ASP A 55 -4.21 15.86 8.88
N GLU A 56 -4.02 17.02 8.27
CA GLU A 56 -5.08 18.03 8.10
C GLU A 56 -6.22 17.50 7.22
N VAL A 57 -5.88 16.78 6.13
CA VAL A 57 -6.91 16.16 5.29
C VAL A 57 -7.69 15.11 6.06
N MET A 58 -7.02 14.23 6.81
CA MET A 58 -7.69 13.23 7.65
C MET A 58 -8.62 13.87 8.67
N ALA A 59 -8.16 14.86 9.41
CA ALA A 59 -8.98 15.56 10.41
C ALA A 59 -10.22 16.19 9.76
N THR A 60 -10.05 16.83 8.61
CA THR A 60 -11.13 17.45 7.85
C THR A 60 -12.15 16.43 7.35
N VAL A 61 -11.68 15.32 6.80
CA VAL A 61 -12.53 14.25 6.25
C VAL A 61 -13.29 13.54 7.36
N MET A 62 -12.64 13.19 8.46
CA MET A 62 -13.30 12.54 9.60
C MET A 62 -14.42 13.41 10.18
N ALA A 63 -14.19 14.72 10.32
CA ALA A 63 -15.20 15.66 10.78
C ALA A 63 -16.38 15.81 9.81
N ALA A 64 -16.15 15.72 8.50
CA ALA A 64 -17.19 15.88 7.48
C ALA A 64 -18.00 14.61 7.23
N VAL A 65 -17.42 13.43 7.45
CA VAL A 65 -18.05 12.13 7.19
C VAL A 65 -18.84 11.63 8.41
N GLY A 66 -18.39 11.94 9.63
CA GLY A 66 -19.00 11.40 10.86
C GLY A 66 -19.02 9.86 10.85
N ASP A 67 -20.21 9.27 10.95
CA ASP A 67 -20.42 7.81 10.94
C ASP A 67 -20.45 7.21 9.52
N GLY A 68 -20.10 7.98 8.49
CA GLY A 68 -20.08 7.53 7.11
C GLY A 68 -18.86 6.65 6.78
N GLN A 69 -18.71 6.31 5.51
CA GLN A 69 -17.64 5.45 5.03
C GLN A 69 -16.46 6.25 4.50
N ILE A 70 -15.25 5.86 4.90
CA ILE A 70 -14.01 6.40 4.34
C ILE A 70 -13.23 5.25 3.69
N VAL A 71 -12.83 5.45 2.45
CA VAL A 71 -11.92 4.57 1.70
C VAL A 71 -10.65 5.35 1.41
N ILE A 72 -9.52 4.78 1.75
CA ILE A 72 -8.19 5.35 1.47
C ILE A 72 -7.44 4.34 0.62
N GLU A 73 -6.90 4.78 -0.51
CA GLU A 73 -6.02 3.93 -1.31
C GLU A 73 -4.80 4.73 -1.77
N SER A 74 -3.67 4.03 -1.87
CA SER A 74 -2.43 4.58 -2.38
C SER A 74 -1.40 3.49 -2.61
N THR A 75 -0.42 3.79 -3.47
CA THR A 75 0.90 3.17 -3.37
C THR A 75 1.71 3.89 -2.28
N PRO A 76 2.63 3.22 -1.58
CA PRO A 76 3.48 3.86 -0.58
C PRO A 76 4.37 4.96 -1.19
N ASN A 77 4.52 6.08 -0.48
CA ASN A 77 5.38 7.18 -0.90
C ASN A 77 6.53 7.44 0.08
N ARG A 78 6.24 7.40 1.39
CA ARG A 78 7.25 7.66 2.44
C ARG A 78 7.06 6.70 3.61
N THR A 79 8.18 6.33 4.24
CA THR A 79 8.15 5.65 5.54
C THR A 79 7.97 6.68 6.64
N GLY A 80 7.07 6.41 7.59
CA GLY A 80 6.82 7.28 8.75
C GLY A 80 5.78 8.38 8.53
N ASP A 81 5.20 8.51 7.34
CA ASP A 81 4.08 9.42 7.10
C ASP A 81 2.76 8.88 7.68
N ARG A 82 1.69 9.67 7.58
CA ARG A 82 0.37 9.29 8.11
C ARG A 82 -0.20 8.04 7.44
N PHE A 83 0.00 7.89 6.13
CA PHE A 83 -0.46 6.68 5.41
C PHE A 83 0.26 5.43 5.90
N HIS A 84 1.59 5.48 6.04
CA HIS A 84 2.37 4.38 6.61
C HIS A 84 1.89 3.99 8.01
N GLN A 85 1.65 4.98 8.89
CA GLN A 85 1.16 4.72 10.24
C GLN A 85 -0.21 4.08 10.25
N LEU A 86 -1.15 4.54 9.39
CA LEU A 86 -2.48 3.94 9.26
C LEU A 86 -2.41 2.47 8.83
N VAL A 87 -1.57 2.17 7.83
CA VAL A 87 -1.39 0.80 7.31
C VAL A 87 -0.76 -0.09 8.38
N LYS A 88 0.28 0.38 9.07
CA LYS A 88 0.95 -0.36 10.14
C LYS A 88 -0.02 -0.67 11.28
N ASP A 89 -0.73 0.33 11.78
CA ASP A 89 -1.66 0.17 12.89
C ASP A 89 -2.83 -0.75 12.50
N ALA A 90 -3.30 -0.71 11.26
CA ALA A 90 -4.33 -1.62 10.76
C ALA A 90 -3.82 -3.07 10.66
N ALA A 91 -2.59 -3.27 10.18
CA ALA A 91 -1.96 -4.59 10.11
C ALA A 91 -1.75 -5.21 11.50
N GLU A 92 -1.47 -4.39 12.51
CA GLU A 92 -1.27 -4.78 13.91
C GLU A 92 -2.58 -4.82 14.74
N GLY A 93 -3.73 -4.48 14.15
CA GLY A 93 -5.04 -4.42 14.83
C GLY A 93 -5.14 -3.30 15.87
N LYS A 94 -4.38 -2.22 15.73
CA LYS A 94 -4.33 -1.09 16.66
C LYS A 94 -5.30 0.03 16.33
N ASN A 95 -5.96 -0.04 15.20
CA ASN A 95 -6.98 0.89 14.77
C ASN A 95 -8.21 0.14 14.21
N GLU A 96 -9.29 0.87 13.88
CA GLU A 96 -10.54 0.29 13.37
C GLU A 96 -10.57 0.15 11.83
N TRP A 97 -9.46 0.38 11.14
CA TRP A 97 -9.39 0.30 9.69
C TRP A 97 -9.25 -1.15 9.22
N THR A 98 -10.01 -1.51 8.21
CA THR A 98 -9.83 -2.77 7.49
C THR A 98 -8.75 -2.58 6.43
N LEU A 99 -7.63 -3.29 6.59
CA LEU A 99 -6.54 -3.27 5.62
C LEU A 99 -6.80 -4.27 4.50
N VAL A 100 -6.72 -3.78 3.26
CA VAL A 100 -6.75 -4.61 2.05
C VAL A 100 -5.48 -4.37 1.27
N PHE A 101 -4.71 -5.43 1.04
CA PHE A 101 -3.47 -5.37 0.26
C PHE A 101 -3.60 -6.17 -1.03
N PHE A 102 -3.19 -5.58 -2.14
CA PHE A 102 -3.18 -6.23 -3.45
C PHE A 102 -1.72 -6.45 -3.90
N PRO A 103 -1.13 -7.62 -3.67
CA PRO A 103 0.20 -7.91 -4.17
C PRO A 103 0.18 -7.96 -5.71
N TRP A 104 1.33 -7.68 -6.34
CA TRP A 104 1.42 -7.63 -7.79
C TRP A 104 0.85 -8.87 -8.49
N PHE A 105 1.05 -10.04 -7.92
CA PHE A 105 0.62 -11.31 -8.50
C PHE A 105 -0.88 -11.59 -8.36
N ALA A 106 -1.62 -10.80 -7.61
CA ALA A 106 -3.08 -10.88 -7.55
C ALA A 106 -3.73 -10.46 -8.88
N ASN A 107 -3.02 -9.69 -9.70
CA ASN A 107 -3.51 -9.30 -11.01
C ASN A 107 -3.08 -10.32 -12.09
N PRO A 108 -4.02 -11.05 -12.70
CA PRO A 108 -3.70 -12.10 -13.67
C PRO A 108 -3.04 -11.61 -14.97
N ILE A 109 -3.08 -10.30 -15.25
CA ILE A 109 -2.41 -9.75 -16.42
C ILE A 109 -0.89 -9.66 -16.25
N TYR A 110 -0.38 -9.70 -15.01
CA TYR A 110 1.05 -9.65 -14.71
C TYR A 110 1.71 -11.01 -14.93
N THR A 111 1.65 -11.47 -16.17
CA THR A 111 2.21 -12.73 -16.62
C THR A 111 2.79 -12.59 -18.04
N ARG A 112 3.79 -13.38 -18.37
CA ARG A 112 4.38 -13.44 -19.71
C ARG A 112 4.88 -14.84 -19.97
N VAL A 113 4.68 -15.37 -21.16
CA VAL A 113 5.20 -16.69 -21.55
C VAL A 113 6.71 -16.73 -21.36
N ALA A 114 7.15 -17.58 -20.44
CA ALA A 114 8.55 -17.71 -20.11
C ALA A 114 9.32 -18.36 -21.26
N GLN A 115 10.47 -17.78 -21.61
CA GLN A 115 11.37 -18.34 -22.62
C GLN A 115 12.04 -19.62 -22.10
N ASP A 116 12.41 -20.53 -22.99
CA ASP A 116 12.97 -21.85 -22.61
C ASP A 116 14.25 -21.73 -21.75
N TRP A 117 15.08 -20.74 -22.06
CA TRP A 117 16.32 -20.48 -21.32
C TRP A 117 16.11 -19.94 -19.91
N TYR A 118 14.91 -19.40 -19.58
CA TYR A 118 14.64 -18.80 -18.27
C TYR A 118 14.52 -19.87 -17.20
N LYS A 119 15.36 -19.76 -16.21
CA LYS A 119 15.29 -20.55 -14.96
C LYS A 119 15.18 -19.57 -13.80
N PRO A 120 14.17 -19.72 -12.92
CA PRO A 120 14.09 -18.93 -11.68
C PRO A 120 15.33 -19.15 -10.83
N GLY A 121 15.85 -18.09 -10.22
CA GLY A 121 16.87 -18.18 -9.20
C GLY A 121 16.31 -18.66 -7.86
N ASP A 122 17.17 -18.85 -6.86
CA ASP A 122 16.78 -19.38 -5.54
C ASP A 122 15.77 -18.47 -4.84
N MET A 123 15.97 -17.15 -4.89
CA MET A 123 15.04 -16.14 -4.34
C MET A 123 13.68 -16.21 -5.05
N GLU A 124 13.67 -16.26 -6.37
CA GLU A 124 12.43 -16.35 -7.16
C GLU A 124 11.69 -17.66 -6.88
N THR A 125 12.43 -18.75 -6.73
CA THR A 125 11.87 -20.07 -6.36
C THR A 125 11.23 -20.02 -4.97
N ARG A 126 11.85 -19.35 -4.00
CA ARG A 126 11.30 -19.14 -2.66
C ARG A 126 9.99 -18.36 -2.70
N ILE A 127 9.97 -17.22 -3.37
CA ILE A 127 8.76 -16.40 -3.56
C ILE A 127 7.67 -17.19 -4.27
N ALA A 128 8.04 -18.00 -5.27
CA ALA A 128 7.07 -18.84 -5.97
C ALA A 128 6.42 -19.89 -5.07
N LEU A 129 7.19 -20.52 -4.22
CA LEU A 129 6.68 -21.53 -3.25
C LEU A 129 5.79 -20.87 -2.20
N GLU A 130 6.18 -19.70 -1.69
CA GLU A 130 5.44 -18.96 -0.67
C GLU A 130 4.07 -18.49 -1.18
N HIS A 131 4.01 -18.00 -2.40
CA HIS A 131 2.81 -17.34 -2.97
C HIS A 131 2.14 -18.13 -4.09
N GLY A 132 2.58 -19.34 -4.40
CA GLY A 132 2.00 -20.18 -5.45
C GLY A 132 2.19 -19.62 -6.87
N LEU A 133 3.30 -18.94 -7.14
CA LEU A 133 3.52 -18.27 -8.42
C LEU A 133 3.94 -19.23 -9.53
N THR A 134 3.46 -18.94 -10.74
CA THR A 134 3.84 -19.67 -11.93
C THR A 134 5.18 -19.17 -12.51
N ARG A 135 5.84 -20.04 -13.28
CA ARG A 135 7.06 -19.67 -14.03
C ARG A 135 6.85 -18.45 -14.96
N ASN A 136 5.64 -18.30 -15.50
CA ASN A 136 5.28 -17.17 -16.36
C ASN A 136 5.17 -15.85 -15.59
N GLN A 137 4.67 -15.88 -14.36
CA GLN A 137 4.63 -14.70 -13.46
C GLN A 137 6.05 -14.31 -13.03
N LEU A 138 6.89 -15.28 -12.67
CA LEU A 138 8.30 -15.02 -12.32
C LEU A 138 9.08 -14.43 -13.50
N TYR A 139 8.84 -14.94 -14.72
CA TYR A 139 9.47 -14.40 -15.91
C TYR A 139 9.02 -12.96 -16.18
N TRP A 140 7.73 -12.67 -16.02
CA TRP A 140 7.20 -11.30 -16.08
C TRP A 140 7.89 -10.40 -15.04
N ARG A 141 7.95 -10.85 -13.79
CA ARG A 141 8.62 -10.13 -12.69
C ARG A 141 10.07 -9.78 -13.03
N MET A 142 10.84 -10.75 -13.47
CA MET A 142 12.25 -10.56 -13.88
C MET A 142 12.37 -9.50 -15.00
N GLN A 143 11.49 -9.54 -16.01
CA GLN A 143 11.49 -8.55 -17.09
C GLN A 143 11.16 -7.14 -16.60
N GLN A 144 10.19 -7.02 -15.69
CA GLN A 144 9.84 -5.72 -15.11
C GLN A 144 10.97 -5.16 -14.22
N GLN A 145 11.60 -6.00 -13.42
CA GLN A 145 12.77 -5.58 -12.63
C GLN A 145 13.93 -5.09 -13.49
N LYS A 146 14.20 -5.75 -14.61
CA LYS A 146 15.22 -5.30 -15.57
C LYS A 146 14.87 -3.96 -16.22
N SER A 147 13.60 -3.73 -16.48
CA SER A 147 13.11 -2.51 -17.14
C SER A 147 13.08 -1.29 -16.21
N LEU A 148 12.63 -1.48 -14.96
CA LEU A 148 12.40 -0.40 -14.01
C LEU A 148 13.56 -0.16 -13.04
N GLY A 149 14.43 -1.17 -12.85
CA GLY A 149 15.35 -1.25 -11.72
C GLY A 149 14.68 -1.84 -10.48
N GLY A 150 15.47 -2.48 -9.62
CA GLY A 150 14.97 -3.26 -8.50
C GLY A 150 14.10 -2.46 -7.51
N GLU A 151 14.60 -1.33 -7.02
CA GLU A 151 13.88 -0.49 -6.05
C GLU A 151 12.56 0.06 -6.60
N LYS A 152 12.58 0.59 -7.83
CA LYS A 152 11.38 1.12 -8.46
C LYS A 152 10.36 0.01 -8.72
N PHE A 153 10.82 -1.19 -9.11
CA PHE A 153 9.95 -2.33 -9.28
C PHE A 153 9.23 -2.70 -7.97
N ILE A 154 9.97 -2.82 -6.87
CA ILE A 154 9.43 -3.17 -5.55
C ILE A 154 8.38 -2.16 -5.09
N ARG A 155 8.60 -0.87 -5.34
CA ARG A 155 7.64 0.18 -5.01
C ARG A 155 6.32 0.07 -5.80
N GLU A 156 6.42 -0.20 -7.10
CA GLU A 156 5.25 -0.25 -7.98
C GLU A 156 4.54 -1.62 -7.96
N TYR A 157 5.29 -2.69 -7.66
CA TYR A 157 4.83 -4.08 -7.72
C TYR A 157 5.27 -4.88 -6.48
N PRO A 158 4.89 -4.46 -5.28
CA PRO A 158 5.28 -5.15 -4.06
C PRO A 158 4.59 -6.52 -3.93
N ALA A 159 5.28 -7.48 -3.34
CA ALA A 159 4.73 -8.78 -2.98
C ALA A 159 4.12 -8.78 -1.58
N THR A 160 4.63 -7.93 -0.68
CA THR A 160 4.17 -7.80 0.70
C THR A 160 4.03 -6.33 1.11
N ILE A 161 3.28 -6.06 2.18
CA ILE A 161 3.16 -4.72 2.76
C ILE A 161 4.53 -4.20 3.20
N MET A 162 5.34 -5.05 3.81
CA MET A 162 6.69 -4.69 4.27
C MET A 162 7.58 -4.29 3.08
N GLU A 163 7.56 -5.07 2.00
CA GLU A 163 8.29 -4.76 0.77
C GLU A 163 7.85 -3.42 0.16
N ALA A 164 6.54 -3.14 0.18
CA ALA A 164 5.96 -1.90 -0.33
C ALA A 164 6.54 -0.63 0.35
N PHE A 165 6.79 -0.67 1.65
CA PHE A 165 7.33 0.47 2.39
C PHE A 165 8.87 0.50 2.47
N ARG A 166 9.57 -0.61 2.25
CA ARG A 166 11.04 -0.65 2.25
C ARG A 166 11.66 0.27 1.19
N SER A 167 11.05 0.37 0.04
CA SER A 167 11.59 1.10 -1.12
C SER A 167 11.38 2.61 -1.09
N THR A 168 10.69 3.16 -0.08
CA THR A 168 10.27 4.56 -0.04
C THR A 168 11.20 5.47 0.78
N GLY A 169 12.19 4.92 1.46
CA GLY A 169 13.18 5.67 2.25
C GLY A 169 14.53 5.79 1.54
N VAL A 170 15.20 6.95 1.66
CA VAL A 170 16.63 7.05 1.43
C VAL A 170 17.30 6.39 2.64
N ASN A 171 17.51 5.09 2.57
CA ASN A 171 18.18 4.37 3.62
C ASN A 171 19.69 4.58 3.50
N PHE A 172 20.29 5.17 4.54
CA PHE A 172 21.74 5.29 4.65
C PHE A 172 22.41 3.92 4.87
N PHE A 173 21.62 2.92 5.29
CA PHE A 173 22.07 1.55 5.50
C PHE A 173 21.36 0.59 4.52
N ASP A 174 22.10 -0.40 4.08
CA ASP A 174 21.55 -1.54 3.34
C ASP A 174 20.62 -2.36 4.28
N LEU A 175 19.33 -2.37 3.97
CA LEU A 175 18.34 -3.05 4.81
C LEU A 175 18.45 -4.57 4.75
N GLU A 176 18.96 -5.13 3.63
CA GLU A 176 19.23 -6.56 3.53
C GLU A 176 20.34 -6.96 4.49
N ALA A 177 21.40 -6.13 4.57
CA ALA A 177 22.48 -6.33 5.54
C ALA A 177 22.02 -6.18 7.00
N LEU A 178 21.06 -5.29 7.28
CA LEU A 178 20.47 -5.13 8.62
C LEU A 178 19.59 -6.32 9.02
N ASP A 179 18.81 -6.87 8.09
CA ASP A 179 18.01 -8.07 8.32
C ASP A 179 18.91 -9.30 8.57
N GLU A 180 20.00 -9.47 7.81
CA GLU A 180 20.98 -10.53 8.06
C GLU A 180 21.64 -10.42 9.43
N ILE A 181 21.95 -9.20 9.89
CA ILE A 181 22.52 -8.96 11.22
C ILE A 181 21.49 -9.28 12.31
N GLN A 182 20.23 -8.91 12.12
CA GLN A 182 19.17 -9.18 13.08
C GLN A 182 18.86 -10.67 13.21
N ASP A 183 18.89 -11.41 12.11
CA ASP A 183 18.75 -12.87 12.11
C ASP A 183 19.94 -13.56 12.78
N LEU A 184 21.16 -13.05 12.61
CA LEU A 184 22.36 -13.55 13.29
C LEU A 184 22.32 -13.28 14.81
N GLU A 185 21.83 -12.11 15.24
CA GLU A 185 21.70 -11.80 16.69
C GLU A 185 20.57 -12.61 17.34
N CYS A 186 19.49 -12.93 16.65
CA CYS A 186 18.40 -13.75 17.17
C CYS A 186 18.83 -15.22 17.37
N GLY A 187 19.77 -15.71 16.54
CA GLY A 187 20.36 -17.07 16.68
C GLY A 187 21.42 -17.24 17.77
N SER A 188 21.95 -16.14 18.32
CA SER A 188 23.12 -16.18 19.24
C SER A 188 22.79 -15.87 20.71
N ARG A 189 21.53 -15.72 21.10
CA ARG A 189 21.15 -15.60 22.52
C ARG A 189 21.01 -16.96 23.19
N GLU A 190 22.09 -17.76 23.21
CA GLU A 190 22.26 -18.78 24.23
C GLU A 190 22.61 -18.08 25.57
N HIS A 191 21.83 -18.39 26.59
CA HIS A 191 21.95 -17.95 27.96
C HIS A 191 23.40 -18.13 28.50
N ARG A 192 24.17 -17.07 28.63
CA ARG A 192 25.26 -17.03 29.61
C ARG A 192 24.64 -16.68 30.98
N GLN A 193 24.36 -17.68 31.78
CA GLN A 193 24.22 -17.52 33.23
C GLN A 193 25.58 -17.07 33.76
N ILE A 194 25.66 -15.81 34.19
CA ILE A 194 26.79 -15.33 35.00
C ILE A 194 26.46 -15.69 36.46
N SER A 195 27.02 -16.79 36.92
CA SER A 195 27.07 -17.10 38.35
C SER A 195 28.15 -16.21 38.96
N ALA A 196 27.75 -15.24 39.77
CA ALA A 196 28.66 -14.47 40.63
C ALA A 196 29.07 -15.36 41.83
N PRO A 197 30.37 -15.40 42.22
CA PRO A 197 30.77 -16.04 43.45
C PRO A 197 30.38 -15.14 44.62
N ILE A 198 29.81 -15.78 45.64
CA ILE A 198 29.55 -15.23 46.97
C ILE A 198 30.85 -15.34 47.76
N GLU A 199 31.41 -14.22 48.17
CA GLU A 199 32.23 -14.08 49.37
C GLU A 199 31.66 -12.93 50.21
#